data_7f8dcb4555c5a3567134d0e815c1cc12
#
_entry.id   7f8dcb4555c5a3567134d0e815c1cc12
#
_cell.length_a   1.000
_cell.length_b   1.000
_cell.length_c   1.000
_cell.angle_alpha   90.00
_cell.angle_beta   90.00
_cell.angle_gamma   90.00
#
_symmetry.space_group_name_H-M   'P 1'
#
loop_
_entity.id
_entity.type
_entity.pdbx_description
1 polymer ?
#
loop_
_entity_poly.entity_id
_entity_poly.type
_entity_poly.pdbx_seq_one_letter_code
_entity_poly.pdbx_strand_id
1 'polypeptide(L)'
;MKKVVVASLLAVTGMASVASLAAAQTQVNLGSNAQSTSGGVQMSPAEYNAYYSAIGQTAPQAKAAALEAYLVAYPQSAVKGAVLEQLMGAYSQIPDAAKTLDAADRLLQVDPNNLRAYVLEVYFRRTAAEQTTDASAKQAGLDKAAEYAQKGLAATKSADVSADDFSKLKASAYPLFYSAIGIAALNKKDTATAIDNYKKEIAMVPPEQTQTPGLVLQDIYYLSIAYLQSTPPDLPNCAFYAARVAAYAPDNLKAQYEPTAKYCYKKYHGADDGYDAVIAAAKANLNPPPDFKIKPAPSPADIVANVIATTPDLSTLAISDKEFILANGKPEDAAKVWDTIKGKSVQIPDALVIESSPTVLKVAVSDDAVQSKTADFTFNMAPLDEGKTPAQQAAAKKLAADVAAATAVGQKVTLTGTYASYTPSPVMITMSDGAVVLAKKAAPKPTATHHPAPHK
;
A
#
# COMPACT_ATOMS: atom_id res chain seq x y z
N MET A 1 -8.72 -9.55 5.41
CA MET A 1 -7.65 -8.53 5.44
C MET A 1 -7.30 -8.28 6.89
N LYS A 2 -6.18 -8.85 7.37
CA LYS A 2 -5.68 -8.62 8.73
C LYS A 2 -5.12 -7.20 8.81
N LYS A 3 -5.60 -6.42 9.79
CA LYS A 3 -5.09 -5.08 10.08
C LYS A 3 -3.61 -5.19 10.43
N VAL A 4 -2.75 -4.65 9.57
CA VAL A 4 -1.33 -4.46 9.89
C VAL A 4 -1.26 -3.29 10.85
N VAL A 5 -1.06 -3.61 12.13
CA VAL A 5 -0.74 -2.62 13.15
C VAL A 5 0.71 -2.21 12.91
N VAL A 6 0.91 -1.03 12.36
CA VAL A 6 2.24 -0.40 12.25
C VAL A 6 2.64 0.03 13.66
N ALA A 7 3.43 -0.78 14.32
CA ALA A 7 4.05 -0.40 15.59
C ALA A 7 5.15 0.63 15.29
N SER A 8 4.93 1.86 15.75
CA SER A 8 5.85 2.98 15.61
C SER A 8 7.14 2.68 16.37
N LEU A 9 8.26 2.56 15.64
CA LEU A 9 9.59 2.50 16.23
C LEU A 9 10.07 3.91 16.54
N LEU A 10 9.86 4.35 17.76
CA LEU A 10 10.58 5.47 18.35
C LEU A 10 11.97 4.99 18.82
N ALA A 11 12.93 4.89 17.90
CA ALA A 11 14.32 4.96 18.30
C ALA A 11 14.70 6.44 18.34
N VAL A 12 14.66 6.99 19.55
CA VAL A 12 15.13 8.35 19.86
C VAL A 12 16.67 8.37 19.75
N THR A 13 17.18 8.44 18.53
CA THR A 13 18.62 8.66 18.27
C THR A 13 18.88 9.78 17.25
N GLY A 14 17.85 10.60 16.93
CA GLY A 14 17.98 11.72 15.99
C GLY A 14 18.11 13.11 16.59
N MET A 15 18.06 13.26 17.92
CA MET A 15 18.08 14.61 18.54
C MET A 15 19.45 15.28 18.56
N ALA A 16 20.55 14.59 18.29
CA ALA A 16 21.88 15.20 18.33
C ALA A 16 22.14 16.20 17.18
N SER A 17 21.41 16.11 16.07
CA SER A 17 21.60 16.98 14.91
C SER A 17 20.77 18.29 14.96
N VAL A 18 19.72 18.35 15.78
CA VAL A 18 18.91 19.57 15.93
C VAL A 18 19.54 20.55 16.94
N ALA A 19 20.31 20.03 17.90
CA ALA A 19 20.96 20.84 18.93
C ALA A 19 22.15 21.68 18.38
N SER A 20 22.75 21.30 17.26
CA SER A 20 23.85 22.06 16.64
C SER A 20 23.41 23.26 15.81
N LEU A 21 22.12 23.49 15.62
CA LEU A 21 21.56 24.66 14.93
C LEU A 21 21.48 25.92 15.81
N ALA A 22 21.92 25.88 17.05
CA ALA A 22 21.64 26.90 18.09
C ALA A 22 22.69 28.01 18.21
N ALA A 23 23.55 28.27 17.25
CA ALA A 23 24.58 29.28 17.43
C ALA A 23 24.74 30.25 16.27
N ALA A 24 23.69 31.00 15.95
CA ALA A 24 23.87 32.31 15.33
C ALA A 24 23.62 33.39 16.40
N GLN A 25 24.63 33.80 17.08
CA GLN A 25 24.55 34.93 18.01
C GLN A 25 24.39 36.22 17.17
N THR A 26 23.21 36.81 17.25
CA THR A 26 23.02 38.19 16.79
C THR A 26 23.86 39.08 17.71
N GLN A 27 24.96 39.64 17.23
CA GLN A 27 25.77 40.63 17.97
C GLN A 27 24.93 41.91 18.12
N VAL A 28 24.44 42.14 19.34
CA VAL A 28 23.83 43.42 19.68
C VAL A 28 24.97 44.44 19.94
N ASN A 29 25.15 45.37 19.03
CA ASN A 29 26.13 46.44 19.18
C ASN A 29 25.49 47.58 19.94
N LEU A 30 25.99 47.85 21.17
CA LEU A 30 25.57 48.97 22.00
C LEU A 30 26.31 50.23 21.55
N GLY A 31 25.59 51.12 20.92
CA GLY A 31 26.09 52.47 20.71
C GLY A 31 26.16 53.27 22.00
N SER A 32 27.35 53.52 22.51
CA SER A 32 27.61 54.66 23.42
C SER A 32 27.32 55.94 22.67
N ASN A 33 26.40 56.80 23.16
CA ASN A 33 26.12 58.19 22.81
C ASN A 33 26.95 58.80 21.66
N ALA A 34 26.75 58.37 20.43
CA ALA A 34 27.21 59.04 19.25
C ALA A 34 26.33 58.61 18.09
N GLN A 35 25.78 59.57 17.39
CA GLN A 35 25.04 59.47 16.16
C GLN A 35 25.87 58.72 15.13
N SER A 36 25.67 57.37 15.03
CA SER A 36 26.24 56.58 13.97
C SER A 36 25.11 55.81 13.25
N THR A 37 25.00 56.10 11.98
CA THR A 37 24.07 55.55 10.96
C THR A 37 24.45 54.14 10.54
N SER A 38 24.66 53.24 11.48
CA SER A 38 24.79 51.81 11.19
C SER A 38 24.02 51.01 12.27
N GLY A 39 22.93 50.42 11.89
CA GLY A 39 21.96 49.54 12.47
C GLY A 39 22.18 48.83 13.83
N GLY A 40 22.57 49.58 14.85
CA GLY A 40 22.60 49.07 16.25
C GLY A 40 21.21 49.09 16.89
N VAL A 41 20.84 48.02 17.51
CA VAL A 41 19.57 47.93 18.27
C VAL A 41 19.72 48.86 19.51
N GLN A 42 18.82 49.85 19.64
CA GLN A 42 18.76 50.71 20.79
C GLN A 42 17.94 50.08 21.89
N MET A 43 18.56 49.89 23.07
CA MET A 43 17.90 49.43 24.28
C MET A 43 18.19 50.40 25.40
N SER A 44 17.22 50.52 26.35
CA SER A 44 17.50 51.17 27.61
C SER A 44 18.53 50.34 28.41
N PRO A 45 19.30 50.96 29.34
CA PRO A 45 20.23 50.21 30.19
C PRO A 45 19.52 49.12 31.01
N ALA A 46 18.28 49.34 31.43
CA ALA A 46 17.48 48.36 32.16
C ALA A 46 17.10 47.14 31.27
N GLU A 47 16.66 47.42 30.05
CA GLU A 47 16.33 46.38 29.05
C GLU A 47 17.55 45.56 28.67
N TYR A 48 18.67 46.22 28.42
CA TYR A 48 19.94 45.57 28.11
C TYR A 48 20.38 44.60 29.22
N ASN A 49 20.37 45.05 30.48
CA ASN A 49 20.74 44.21 31.63
C ASN A 49 19.76 43.01 31.77
N ALA A 50 18.48 43.22 31.56
CA ALA A 50 17.47 42.14 31.60
C ALA A 50 17.70 41.14 30.46
N TYR A 51 17.99 41.63 29.24
CA TYR A 51 18.30 40.78 28.10
C TYR A 51 19.51 39.89 28.34
N TYR A 52 20.65 40.49 28.74
CA TYR A 52 21.88 39.72 28.98
C TYR A 52 21.74 38.77 30.19
N SER A 53 21.00 39.15 31.20
CA SER A 53 20.70 38.25 32.32
C SER A 53 19.87 37.03 31.87
N ALA A 54 18.92 37.23 30.97
CA ALA A 54 18.06 36.16 30.48
C ALA A 54 18.82 35.20 29.52
N ILE A 55 19.54 35.72 28.53
CA ILE A 55 20.30 34.90 27.57
C ILE A 55 21.49 34.19 28.22
N GLY A 56 22.05 34.76 29.30
CA GLY A 56 23.18 34.21 30.05
C GLY A 56 22.82 32.98 30.89
N GLN A 57 21.53 32.66 31.06
CA GLN A 57 21.13 31.44 31.78
C GLN A 57 21.58 30.19 31.00
N THR A 58 22.19 29.23 31.72
CA THR A 58 22.68 27.98 31.08
C THR A 58 21.70 26.83 31.23
N ALA A 59 20.93 26.77 32.33
CA ALA A 59 19.93 25.75 32.55
C ALA A 59 18.67 26.04 31.71
N PRO A 60 18.19 25.12 30.86
CA PRO A 60 17.07 25.37 29.95
C PRO A 60 15.81 25.91 30.62
N GLN A 61 15.45 25.38 31.79
CA GLN A 61 14.28 25.83 32.56
C GLN A 61 14.45 27.28 33.08
N ALA A 62 15.64 27.60 33.63
CA ALA A 62 15.93 28.93 34.10
C ALA A 62 16.00 29.93 32.96
N LYS A 63 16.60 29.55 31.85
CA LYS A 63 16.66 30.34 30.63
C LYS A 63 15.26 30.64 30.07
N ALA A 64 14.40 29.62 29.93
CA ALA A 64 13.04 29.82 29.51
C ALA A 64 12.24 30.76 30.44
N ALA A 65 12.35 30.59 31.75
CA ALA A 65 11.68 31.46 32.71
C ALA A 65 12.17 32.91 32.64
N ALA A 66 13.48 33.14 32.50
CA ALA A 66 14.05 34.47 32.36
C ALA A 66 13.68 35.16 31.03
N LEU A 67 13.64 34.41 29.94
CA LEU A 67 13.21 34.91 28.62
C LEU A 67 11.73 35.25 28.60
N GLU A 68 10.85 34.45 29.22
CA GLU A 68 9.42 34.79 29.40
C GLU A 68 9.26 36.08 30.24
N ALA A 69 9.95 36.19 31.35
CA ALA A 69 9.92 37.41 32.14
C ALA A 69 10.39 38.65 31.38
N TYR A 70 11.41 38.48 30.52
CA TYR A 70 11.87 39.55 29.61
C TYR A 70 10.77 39.97 28.64
N LEU A 71 10.13 38.99 27.96
CA LEU A 71 9.06 39.26 26.96
C LEU A 71 7.83 39.96 27.62
N VAL A 72 7.55 39.67 28.87
CA VAL A 72 6.49 40.35 29.64
C VAL A 72 6.90 41.80 29.95
N ALA A 73 8.14 42.03 30.39
CA ALA A 73 8.64 43.34 30.76
C ALA A 73 8.87 44.26 29.51
N TYR A 74 9.24 43.66 28.37
CA TYR A 74 9.62 44.40 27.16
C TYR A 74 8.89 43.83 25.91
N PRO A 75 7.54 43.94 25.85
CA PRO A 75 6.75 43.30 24.80
C PRO A 75 6.97 43.89 23.39
N GLN A 76 7.52 45.11 23.32
CA GLN A 76 7.85 45.79 22.06
C GLN A 76 9.36 45.86 21.81
N SER A 77 10.14 45.02 22.49
CA SER A 77 11.60 44.98 22.28
C SER A 77 11.98 44.75 20.81
N ALA A 78 12.96 45.50 20.36
CA ALA A 78 13.53 45.34 19.03
C ALA A 78 14.24 43.97 18.83
N VAL A 79 14.62 43.30 19.96
CA VAL A 79 15.22 41.96 19.94
C VAL A 79 14.20 40.85 20.25
N LYS A 80 12.90 41.13 20.19
CA LYS A 80 11.83 40.18 20.49
C LYS A 80 11.97 38.89 19.70
N GLY A 81 12.29 38.97 18.41
CA GLY A 81 12.49 37.80 17.54
C GLY A 81 13.64 36.90 18.05
N ALA A 82 14.81 37.52 18.34
CA ALA A 82 15.97 36.80 18.88
C ALA A 82 15.67 36.16 20.25
N VAL A 83 14.92 36.86 21.11
CA VAL A 83 14.49 36.32 22.41
C VAL A 83 13.55 35.12 22.24
N LEU A 84 12.58 35.20 21.31
CA LEU A 84 11.67 34.09 21.01
C LEU A 84 12.41 32.89 20.44
N GLU A 85 13.42 33.12 19.59
CA GLU A 85 14.26 32.03 19.07
C GLU A 85 15.04 31.34 20.20
N GLN A 86 15.63 32.10 21.11
CA GLN A 86 16.30 31.55 22.27
C GLN A 86 15.32 30.81 23.23
N LEU A 87 14.11 31.33 23.40
CA LEU A 87 13.05 30.72 24.19
C LEU A 87 12.60 29.38 23.59
N MET A 88 12.34 29.38 22.30
CA MET A 88 12.01 28.15 21.55
C MET A 88 13.12 27.11 21.70
N GLY A 89 14.40 27.52 21.55
CA GLY A 89 15.56 26.65 21.77
C GLY A 89 15.68 26.14 23.18
N ALA A 90 15.33 26.95 24.21
CA ALA A 90 15.32 26.52 25.60
C ALA A 90 14.20 25.49 25.86
N TYR A 91 12.98 25.73 25.37
CA TYR A 91 11.87 24.79 25.52
C TYR A 91 12.10 23.48 24.74
N SER A 92 12.76 23.49 23.62
CA SER A 92 13.07 22.26 22.86
C SER A 92 14.01 21.29 23.61
N GLN A 93 14.74 21.79 24.61
CA GLN A 93 15.59 20.97 25.49
C GLN A 93 14.86 20.46 26.73
N ILE A 94 13.62 20.87 26.94
CA ILE A 94 12.74 20.43 28.01
C ILE A 94 11.69 19.48 27.38
N PRO A 95 11.25 18.41 28.05
CA PRO A 95 10.24 17.49 27.50
C PRO A 95 8.82 18.12 27.55
N ASP A 96 8.66 19.32 26.97
CA ASP A 96 7.42 20.08 26.91
C ASP A 96 7.19 20.57 25.45
N ALA A 97 6.64 19.70 24.64
CA ALA A 97 6.34 20.02 23.23
C ALA A 97 5.35 21.18 23.08
N ALA A 98 4.40 21.33 24.02
CA ALA A 98 3.40 22.39 23.94
C ALA A 98 4.03 23.78 24.07
N LYS A 99 4.95 23.96 25.01
CA LYS A 99 5.66 25.23 25.17
C LYS A 99 6.63 25.52 24.04
N THR A 100 7.24 24.48 23.47
CA THR A 100 8.08 24.62 22.27
C THR A 100 7.27 25.13 21.09
N LEU A 101 6.08 24.55 20.84
CA LEU A 101 5.18 24.99 19.79
C LEU A 101 4.62 26.39 20.02
N ASP A 102 4.25 26.75 21.27
CA ASP A 102 3.82 28.12 21.60
C ASP A 102 4.92 29.14 21.27
N ALA A 103 6.16 28.86 21.70
CA ALA A 103 7.28 29.76 21.41
C ALA A 103 7.59 29.86 19.90
N ALA A 104 7.47 28.76 19.16
CA ALA A 104 7.64 28.73 17.71
C ALA A 104 6.53 29.52 17.00
N ASP A 105 5.27 29.34 17.37
CA ASP A 105 4.14 30.09 16.82
C ASP A 105 4.29 31.60 17.09
N ARG A 106 4.70 32.00 18.30
CA ARG A 106 5.00 33.39 18.64
C ARG A 106 6.17 33.96 17.83
N LEU A 107 7.20 33.16 17.59
CA LEU A 107 8.32 33.54 16.74
C LEU A 107 7.86 33.75 15.29
N LEU A 108 7.04 32.87 14.75
CA LEU A 108 6.53 33.00 13.37
C LEU A 108 5.59 34.17 13.17
N GLN A 109 4.98 34.71 14.24
CA GLN A 109 4.24 35.98 14.18
C GLN A 109 5.16 37.18 14.01
N VAL A 110 6.41 37.11 14.48
CA VAL A 110 7.42 38.19 14.39
C VAL A 110 8.31 38.02 13.17
N ASP A 111 8.73 36.81 12.88
CA ASP A 111 9.55 36.42 11.72
C ASP A 111 8.87 35.24 10.97
N PRO A 112 8.00 35.53 10.01
CA PRO A 112 7.31 34.50 9.20
C PRO A 112 8.25 33.69 8.31
N ASN A 113 9.52 34.03 8.24
CA ASN A 113 10.53 33.32 7.42
C ASN A 113 11.47 32.45 8.27
N ASN A 114 11.21 32.28 9.55
CA ASN A 114 12.09 31.54 10.46
C ASN A 114 12.02 30.03 10.20
N LEU A 115 13.00 29.50 9.44
CA LEU A 115 13.04 28.07 9.11
C LEU A 115 13.21 27.18 10.35
N ARG A 116 13.90 27.64 11.41
CA ARG A 116 14.05 26.83 12.64
C ARG A 116 12.74 26.63 13.35
N ALA A 117 11.91 27.67 13.39
CA ALA A 117 10.55 27.57 13.95
C ALA A 117 9.71 26.56 13.13
N TYR A 118 9.74 26.64 11.80
CA TYR A 118 9.04 25.67 10.96
C TYR A 118 9.54 24.23 11.16
N VAL A 119 10.83 24.00 11.36
CA VAL A 119 11.38 22.68 11.67
C VAL A 119 10.76 22.10 12.93
N LEU A 120 10.67 22.87 14.02
CA LEU A 120 10.10 22.40 15.29
C LEU A 120 8.58 22.19 15.19
N GLU A 121 7.87 23.11 14.53
CA GLU A 121 6.44 22.95 14.25
C GLU A 121 6.13 21.67 13.50
N VAL A 122 6.86 21.41 12.42
CA VAL A 122 6.67 20.20 11.61
C VAL A 122 7.03 18.94 12.39
N TYR A 123 8.17 18.94 13.05
CA TYR A 123 8.65 17.78 13.79
C TYR A 123 7.70 17.36 14.92
N PHE A 124 7.32 18.29 15.79
CA PHE A 124 6.47 17.95 16.94
C PHE A 124 5.04 17.61 16.53
N ARG A 125 4.46 18.32 15.56
CA ARG A 125 3.10 18.04 15.08
C ARG A 125 3.03 16.70 14.35
N ARG A 126 4.00 16.39 13.50
CA ARG A 126 4.08 15.09 12.83
C ARG A 126 4.20 13.96 13.85
N THR A 127 5.15 14.08 14.79
CA THR A 127 5.38 13.07 15.83
C THR A 127 4.12 12.82 16.67
N ALA A 128 3.45 13.88 17.11
CA ALA A 128 2.20 13.76 17.85
C ALA A 128 1.08 13.10 17.03
N ALA A 129 0.95 13.46 15.74
CA ALA A 129 -0.02 12.88 14.85
C ALA A 129 0.23 11.39 14.60
N GLU A 130 1.49 10.98 14.43
CA GLU A 130 1.86 9.57 14.23
C GLU A 130 1.56 8.70 15.46
N GLN A 131 1.62 9.25 16.67
CA GLN A 131 1.28 8.58 17.92
C GLN A 131 -0.24 8.51 18.17
N THR A 132 -1.03 9.31 17.45
CA THR A 132 -2.48 9.37 17.62
C THR A 132 -3.15 8.15 16.99
N THR A 133 -4.02 7.47 17.75
CA THR A 133 -4.76 6.29 17.28
C THR A 133 -6.07 6.62 16.57
N ASP A 134 -6.68 7.74 16.87
CA ASP A 134 -7.87 8.24 16.17
C ASP A 134 -7.48 8.71 14.76
N ALA A 135 -8.12 8.14 13.75
CA ALA A 135 -7.76 8.38 12.35
C ALA A 135 -8.00 9.82 11.90
N SER A 136 -9.07 10.47 12.41
CA SER A 136 -9.41 11.85 12.05
C SER A 136 -8.44 12.83 12.71
N ALA A 137 -8.16 12.66 14.00
CA ALA A 137 -7.19 13.48 14.72
C ALA A 137 -5.77 13.31 14.16
N LYS A 138 -5.39 12.07 13.80
CA LYS A 138 -4.13 11.78 13.11
C LYS A 138 -4.02 12.57 11.81
N GLN A 139 -5.05 12.48 10.95
CA GLN A 139 -5.04 13.21 9.68
C GLN A 139 -4.97 14.71 9.88
N ALA A 140 -5.76 15.26 10.81
CA ALA A 140 -5.74 16.70 11.12
C ALA A 140 -4.34 17.15 11.59
N GLY A 141 -3.68 16.35 12.42
CA GLY A 141 -2.31 16.62 12.89
C GLY A 141 -1.29 16.58 11.75
N LEU A 142 -1.38 15.57 10.87
CA LEU A 142 -0.51 15.45 9.69
C LEU A 142 -0.74 16.60 8.70
N ASP A 143 -2.00 17.02 8.49
CA ASP A 143 -2.32 18.15 7.62
C ASP A 143 -1.74 19.45 8.18
N LYS A 144 -1.80 19.64 9.48
CA LYS A 144 -1.21 20.81 10.13
C LYS A 144 0.31 20.82 10.00
N ALA A 145 0.97 19.67 10.19
CA ALA A 145 2.40 19.54 9.95
C ALA A 145 2.78 19.86 8.49
N ALA A 146 2.00 19.35 7.52
CA ALA A 146 2.21 19.62 6.09
C ALA A 146 1.99 21.11 5.74
N GLU A 147 1.01 21.78 6.36
CA GLU A 147 0.80 23.23 6.21
C GLU A 147 2.05 24.03 6.62
N TYR A 148 2.60 23.74 7.81
CA TYR A 148 3.84 24.39 8.27
C TYR A 148 5.03 24.03 7.38
N ALA A 149 5.13 22.79 6.90
CA ALA A 149 6.15 22.36 5.96
C ALA A 149 6.10 23.15 4.64
N GLN A 150 4.91 23.35 4.07
CA GLN A 150 4.71 24.16 2.86
C GLN A 150 5.11 25.62 3.08
N LYS A 151 4.76 26.21 4.22
CA LYS A 151 5.19 27.57 4.60
C LYS A 151 6.71 27.63 4.74
N GLY A 152 7.33 26.63 5.37
CA GLY A 152 8.79 26.54 5.49
C GLY A 152 9.50 26.40 4.15
N LEU A 153 8.95 25.64 3.20
CA LEU A 153 9.49 25.55 1.83
C LEU A 153 9.38 26.88 1.06
N ALA A 154 8.35 27.68 1.36
CA ALA A 154 8.13 28.99 0.75
C ALA A 154 8.90 30.13 1.46
N ALA A 155 9.47 29.87 2.65
CA ALA A 155 10.17 30.89 3.45
C ALA A 155 11.39 31.43 2.69
N THR A 156 11.56 32.73 2.78
CA THR A 156 12.69 33.47 2.22
C THR A 156 13.74 33.73 3.30
N LYS A 157 14.94 34.15 2.88
CA LYS A 157 16.02 34.46 3.80
C LYS A 157 15.67 35.66 4.66
N SER A 158 15.65 35.49 6.01
CA SER A 158 15.54 36.60 6.95
C SER A 158 16.74 37.55 6.83
N ALA A 159 16.55 38.82 7.18
CA ALA A 159 17.57 39.85 6.96
C ALA A 159 18.86 39.60 7.74
N ASP A 160 18.75 39.01 8.93
CA ASP A 160 19.82 38.70 9.88
C ASP A 160 20.54 37.38 9.60
N VAL A 161 20.09 36.58 8.63
CA VAL A 161 20.69 35.29 8.25
C VAL A 161 21.55 35.47 7.00
N SER A 162 22.79 34.96 7.01
CA SER A 162 23.65 34.97 5.81
C SER A 162 23.08 34.02 4.72
N ALA A 163 23.47 34.27 3.46
CA ALA A 163 23.05 33.40 2.35
C ALA A 163 23.53 31.94 2.53
N ASP A 164 24.75 31.77 3.03
CA ASP A 164 25.36 30.46 3.29
C ASP A 164 24.65 29.72 4.42
N ASP A 165 24.32 30.41 5.54
CA ASP A 165 23.62 29.81 6.65
C ASP A 165 22.20 29.47 6.27
N PHE A 166 21.51 30.30 5.49
CA PHE A 166 20.20 30.00 4.97
C PHE A 166 20.23 28.78 4.04
N SER A 167 21.28 28.64 3.21
CA SER A 167 21.45 27.44 2.36
C SER A 167 21.63 26.18 3.20
N LYS A 168 22.45 26.24 4.27
CA LYS A 168 22.63 25.11 5.21
C LYS A 168 21.33 24.77 5.95
N LEU A 169 20.59 25.79 6.39
CA LEU A 169 19.29 25.60 7.03
C LEU A 169 18.30 24.90 6.08
N LYS A 170 18.23 25.32 4.83
CA LYS A 170 17.40 24.65 3.82
C LYS A 170 17.79 23.19 3.63
N ALA A 171 19.08 22.91 3.48
CA ALA A 171 19.58 21.56 3.28
C ALA A 171 19.21 20.62 4.44
N SER A 172 19.15 21.13 5.68
CA SER A 172 18.76 20.36 6.84
C SER A 172 17.24 20.29 7.09
N ALA A 173 16.49 21.34 6.73
CA ALA A 173 15.07 21.46 7.02
C ALA A 173 14.17 20.82 5.93
N TYR A 174 14.53 20.98 4.66
CA TYR A 174 13.69 20.59 3.53
C TYR A 174 13.39 19.09 3.45
N PRO A 175 14.33 18.17 3.78
CA PRO A 175 13.97 16.74 3.87
C PRO A 175 12.79 16.49 4.83
N LEU A 176 12.83 17.08 6.02
CA LEU A 176 11.73 16.96 7.00
C LEU A 176 10.41 17.53 6.46
N PHE A 177 10.47 18.64 5.73
CA PHE A 177 9.28 19.27 5.15
C PHE A 177 8.65 18.39 4.06
N TYR A 178 9.46 17.85 3.15
CA TYR A 178 8.98 16.92 2.14
C TYR A 178 8.42 15.65 2.76
N SER A 179 9.09 15.12 3.77
CA SER A 179 8.63 13.97 4.55
C SER A 179 7.23 14.20 5.17
N ALA A 180 7.01 15.36 5.80
CA ALA A 180 5.72 15.70 6.41
C ALA A 180 4.59 15.87 5.38
N ILE A 181 4.89 16.46 4.23
CA ILE A 181 3.92 16.56 3.13
C ILE A 181 3.62 15.16 2.57
N GLY A 182 4.66 14.35 2.40
CA GLY A 182 4.54 12.97 1.90
C GLY A 182 3.62 12.10 2.76
N ILE A 183 3.82 12.08 4.08
CA ILE A 183 3.00 11.26 4.99
C ILE A 183 1.56 11.75 5.07
N ALA A 184 1.33 13.07 5.06
CA ALA A 184 -0.02 13.64 5.06
C ALA A 184 -0.79 13.27 3.78
N ALA A 185 -0.12 13.33 2.63
CA ALA A 185 -0.67 12.94 1.34
C ALA A 185 -0.96 11.43 1.27
N LEU A 186 0.00 10.60 1.71
CA LEU A 186 -0.17 9.14 1.72
C LEU A 186 -1.37 8.71 2.57
N ASN A 187 -1.55 9.31 3.75
CA ASN A 187 -2.67 8.98 4.63
C ASN A 187 -4.03 9.36 4.00
N LYS A 188 -4.06 10.35 3.10
CA LYS A 188 -5.22 10.71 2.26
C LYS A 188 -5.36 9.86 1.01
N LYS A 189 -4.43 8.95 0.74
CA LYS A 189 -4.31 8.19 -0.51
C LYS A 189 -4.01 9.06 -1.75
N ASP A 190 -3.50 10.27 -1.56
CA ASP A 190 -2.90 11.07 -2.62
C ASP A 190 -1.48 10.55 -2.89
N THR A 191 -1.42 9.44 -3.62
CA THR A 191 -0.18 8.71 -3.87
C THR A 191 0.77 9.50 -4.76
N ALA A 192 0.26 10.31 -5.67
CA ALA A 192 1.10 11.12 -6.56
C ALA A 192 1.89 12.17 -5.78
N THR A 193 1.21 12.94 -4.91
CA THR A 193 1.85 13.92 -4.03
C THR A 193 2.82 13.24 -3.05
N ALA A 194 2.44 12.07 -2.50
CA ALA A 194 3.30 11.32 -1.59
C ALA A 194 4.60 10.88 -2.27
N ILE A 195 4.52 10.26 -3.45
CA ILE A 195 5.69 9.81 -4.23
C ILE A 195 6.62 10.97 -4.57
N ASP A 196 6.06 12.09 -5.07
CA ASP A 196 6.85 13.26 -5.44
C ASP A 196 7.64 13.81 -4.25
N ASN A 197 6.99 13.95 -3.10
CA ASN A 197 7.63 14.51 -1.91
C ASN A 197 8.66 13.57 -1.29
N TYR A 198 8.38 12.27 -1.14
CA TYR A 198 9.38 11.32 -0.66
C TYR A 198 10.60 11.22 -1.59
N LYS A 199 10.40 11.32 -2.90
CA LYS A 199 11.54 11.37 -3.85
C LYS A 199 12.38 12.63 -3.68
N LYS A 200 11.76 13.78 -3.43
CA LYS A 200 12.49 15.04 -3.12
C LYS A 200 13.25 14.92 -1.82
N GLU A 201 12.68 14.33 -0.79
CA GLU A 201 13.34 14.08 0.48
C GLU A 201 14.60 13.23 0.30
N ILE A 202 14.47 12.02 -0.27
CA ILE A 202 15.60 11.10 -0.39
C ILE A 202 16.71 11.61 -1.33
N ALA A 203 16.40 12.52 -2.24
CA ALA A 203 17.38 13.17 -3.11
C ALA A 203 18.23 14.23 -2.38
N MET A 204 17.78 14.71 -1.22
CA MET A 204 18.45 15.78 -0.46
C MET A 204 19.24 15.28 0.74
N VAL A 205 18.99 14.05 1.18
CA VAL A 205 19.68 13.50 2.34
C VAL A 205 20.97 12.78 1.96
N PRO A 206 21.99 12.75 2.85
CA PRO A 206 23.18 11.95 2.65
C PRO A 206 22.82 10.46 2.47
N PRO A 207 23.51 9.73 1.57
CA PRO A 207 23.23 8.32 1.30
C PRO A 207 23.19 7.44 2.55
N GLU A 208 24.02 7.73 3.55
CA GLU A 208 24.10 6.98 4.81
C GLU A 208 22.79 7.00 5.59
N GLN A 209 22.05 8.12 5.53
CA GLN A 209 20.74 8.22 6.21
C GLN A 209 19.68 7.33 5.57
N THR A 210 19.86 6.97 4.31
CA THR A 210 18.97 6.05 3.58
C THR A 210 19.31 4.57 3.85
N GLN A 211 20.35 4.31 4.62
CA GLN A 211 20.90 2.98 4.91
C GLN A 211 20.90 2.65 6.40
N THR A 212 20.49 3.59 7.24
CA THR A 212 20.46 3.43 8.69
C THR A 212 19.02 3.50 9.20
N PRO A 213 18.68 2.75 10.27
CA PRO A 213 17.38 2.86 10.89
C PRO A 213 17.09 4.30 11.33
N GLY A 214 15.93 4.82 10.95
CA GLY A 214 15.52 6.17 11.27
C GLY A 214 14.38 6.66 10.36
N LEU A 215 14.07 7.95 10.45
CA LEU A 215 12.96 8.57 9.76
C LEU A 215 13.04 8.38 8.22
N VAL A 216 14.22 8.63 7.64
CA VAL A 216 14.41 8.53 6.19
C VAL A 216 14.19 7.10 5.68
N LEU A 217 14.70 6.08 6.40
CA LEU A 217 14.46 4.69 6.01
C LEU A 217 12.99 4.31 6.13
N GLN A 218 12.29 4.83 7.13
CA GLN A 218 10.83 4.67 7.28
C GLN A 218 10.09 5.35 6.12
N ASP A 219 10.51 6.53 5.71
CA ASP A 219 9.87 7.27 4.61
C ASP A 219 10.12 6.60 3.25
N ILE A 220 11.26 5.92 3.05
CA ILE A 220 11.46 5.02 1.91
C ILE A 220 10.45 3.85 1.93
N TYR A 221 10.11 3.31 3.10
CA TYR A 221 9.03 2.33 3.19
C TYR A 221 7.68 2.93 2.82
N TYR A 222 7.36 4.12 3.29
CA TYR A 222 6.13 4.82 2.91
C TYR A 222 6.09 5.15 1.41
N LEU A 223 7.23 5.45 0.79
CA LEU A 223 7.34 5.57 -0.67
C LEU A 223 6.95 4.26 -1.37
N SER A 224 7.40 3.11 -0.86
CA SER A 224 6.99 1.81 -1.40
C SER A 224 5.48 1.57 -1.28
N ILE A 225 4.88 1.96 -0.16
CA ILE A 225 3.43 1.88 0.06
C ILE A 225 2.67 2.82 -0.87
N ALA A 226 3.20 4.02 -1.12
CA ALA A 226 2.59 4.96 -2.08
C ALA A 226 2.55 4.37 -3.50
N TYR A 227 3.62 3.70 -3.95
CA TYR A 227 3.63 2.97 -5.22
C TYR A 227 2.67 1.78 -5.23
N LEU A 228 2.56 1.04 -4.12
CA LEU A 228 1.60 -0.06 -4.01
C LEU A 228 0.14 0.42 -4.09
N GLN A 229 -0.14 1.59 -3.53
CA GLN A 229 -1.49 2.17 -3.48
C GLN A 229 -1.82 3.06 -4.68
N SER A 230 -0.88 3.31 -5.59
CA SER A 230 -1.14 4.07 -6.82
C SER A 230 -2.16 3.37 -7.72
N THR A 231 -2.76 4.12 -8.63
CA THR A 231 -3.75 3.57 -9.56
C THR A 231 -3.30 3.87 -11.00
N PRO A 232 -2.89 2.82 -11.78
CA PRO A 232 -2.66 1.44 -11.34
C PRO A 232 -1.47 1.32 -10.36
N PRO A 233 -1.39 0.22 -9.57
CA PRO A 233 -0.25 -0.02 -8.69
C PRO A 233 1.07 -0.15 -9.46
N ASP A 234 2.10 0.57 -9.03
CA ASP A 234 3.46 0.44 -9.55
C ASP A 234 4.23 -0.61 -8.72
N LEU A 235 3.99 -1.87 -9.04
CA LEU A 235 4.54 -3.00 -8.30
C LEU A 235 6.07 -3.12 -8.41
N PRO A 236 6.73 -2.82 -9.56
CA PRO A 236 8.19 -2.80 -9.65
C PRO A 236 8.85 -1.81 -8.68
N ASN A 237 8.37 -0.56 -8.65
CA ASN A 237 8.89 0.45 -7.72
C ASN A 237 8.55 0.10 -6.26
N CYS A 238 7.36 -0.42 -5.98
CA CYS A 238 7.01 -0.94 -4.66
C CYS A 238 8.01 -2.01 -4.21
N ALA A 239 8.29 -3.00 -5.04
CA ALA A 239 9.23 -4.10 -4.73
C ALA A 239 10.63 -3.56 -4.45
N PHE A 240 11.13 -2.64 -5.28
CA PHE A 240 12.46 -2.06 -5.15
C PHE A 240 12.63 -1.31 -3.81
N TYR A 241 11.77 -0.33 -3.54
CA TYR A 241 11.91 0.48 -2.33
C TYR A 241 11.65 -0.29 -1.05
N ALA A 242 10.68 -1.21 -1.04
CA ALA A 242 10.46 -2.09 0.10
C ALA A 242 11.63 -3.07 0.33
N ALA A 243 12.24 -3.61 -0.75
CA ALA A 243 13.44 -4.45 -0.66
C ALA A 243 14.64 -3.67 -0.12
N ARG A 244 14.80 -2.40 -0.50
CA ARG A 244 15.83 -1.52 0.06
C ARG A 244 15.67 -1.37 1.57
N VAL A 245 14.47 -1.09 2.05
CA VAL A 245 14.21 -0.98 3.49
C VAL A 245 14.51 -2.31 4.19
N ALA A 246 14.05 -3.44 3.66
CA ALA A 246 14.33 -4.76 4.23
C ALA A 246 15.84 -5.08 4.27
N ALA A 247 16.61 -4.61 3.27
CA ALA A 247 18.06 -4.84 3.20
C ALA A 247 18.85 -4.08 4.28
N TYR A 248 18.36 -2.91 4.70
CA TYR A 248 19.03 -2.05 5.70
C TYR A 248 18.35 -2.05 7.07
N ALA A 249 17.18 -2.63 7.19
CA ALA A 249 16.50 -2.78 8.47
C ALA A 249 17.29 -3.72 9.40
N PRO A 250 17.30 -3.46 10.72
CA PRO A 250 17.79 -4.41 11.71
C PRO A 250 17.06 -5.75 11.61
N ASP A 251 17.72 -6.85 11.97
CA ASP A 251 17.17 -8.20 11.80
C ASP A 251 15.80 -8.40 12.47
N ASN A 252 15.60 -7.80 13.64
CA ASN A 252 14.32 -7.83 14.35
C ASN A 252 13.18 -7.09 13.62
N LEU A 253 13.48 -6.25 12.65
CA LEU A 253 12.52 -5.44 11.88
C LEU A 253 12.35 -5.92 10.44
N LYS A 254 13.26 -6.73 9.91
CA LYS A 254 13.16 -7.29 8.54
C LYS A 254 11.83 -7.99 8.32
N ALA A 255 11.36 -8.77 9.30
CA ALA A 255 10.07 -9.46 9.24
C ALA A 255 8.86 -8.52 9.06
N GLN A 256 9.01 -7.22 9.36
CA GLN A 256 7.97 -6.21 9.17
C GLN A 256 7.94 -5.68 7.72
N TYR A 257 9.09 -5.54 7.08
CA TYR A 257 9.23 -4.85 5.78
C TYR A 257 9.32 -5.80 4.59
N GLU A 258 10.01 -6.93 4.76
CA GLU A 258 10.23 -7.90 3.68
C GLU A 258 8.94 -8.46 3.05
N PRO A 259 7.86 -8.72 3.80
CA PRO A 259 6.61 -9.20 3.22
C PRO A 259 6.01 -8.27 2.16
N THR A 260 6.15 -6.96 2.32
CA THR A 260 5.68 -5.98 1.32
C THR A 260 6.49 -6.09 0.03
N ALA A 261 7.81 -6.19 0.13
CA ALA A 261 8.69 -6.33 -1.02
C ALA A 261 8.39 -7.61 -1.82
N LYS A 262 8.28 -8.75 -1.12
CA LYS A 262 7.92 -10.04 -1.71
C LYS A 262 6.52 -10.03 -2.32
N TYR A 263 5.55 -9.41 -1.65
CA TYR A 263 4.20 -9.28 -2.19
C TYR A 263 4.18 -8.50 -3.52
N CYS A 264 4.82 -7.32 -3.56
CA CYS A 264 4.89 -6.52 -4.77
C CYS A 264 5.61 -7.25 -5.91
N TYR A 265 6.74 -7.91 -5.58
CA TYR A 265 7.49 -8.70 -6.54
C TYR A 265 6.66 -9.85 -7.11
N LYS A 266 6.14 -10.70 -6.24
CA LYS A 266 5.35 -11.88 -6.64
C LYS A 266 4.09 -11.51 -7.39
N LYS A 267 3.40 -10.43 -6.99
CA LYS A 267 2.21 -9.96 -7.68
C LYS A 267 2.52 -9.49 -9.11
N TYR A 268 3.71 -8.95 -9.35
CA TYR A 268 4.13 -8.50 -10.68
C TYR A 268 4.75 -9.62 -11.51
N HIS A 269 5.63 -10.43 -10.89
CA HIS A 269 6.41 -11.47 -11.57
C HIS A 269 5.68 -12.82 -11.68
N GLY A 270 4.77 -13.09 -10.75
CA GLY A 270 4.00 -14.34 -10.69
C GLY A 270 4.63 -15.43 -9.82
N ALA A 271 5.93 -15.35 -9.51
CA ALA A 271 6.68 -16.32 -8.73
C ALA A 271 7.70 -15.65 -7.80
N ASP A 272 8.43 -16.44 -7.01
CA ASP A 272 9.44 -15.91 -6.09
C ASP A 272 10.87 -15.96 -6.67
N ASP A 273 11.08 -16.60 -7.82
CA ASP A 273 12.38 -16.72 -8.49
C ASP A 273 12.88 -15.34 -8.98
N GLY A 274 14.20 -15.11 -8.86
CA GLY A 274 14.80 -13.83 -9.26
C GLY A 274 14.67 -12.69 -8.25
N TYR A 275 13.97 -12.86 -7.13
CA TYR A 275 13.80 -11.81 -6.11
C TYR A 275 15.13 -11.33 -5.53
N ASP A 276 16.14 -12.20 -5.41
CA ASP A 276 17.48 -11.85 -4.92
C ASP A 276 18.17 -10.77 -5.77
N ALA A 277 17.88 -10.72 -7.08
CA ALA A 277 18.39 -9.67 -7.95
C ALA A 277 17.78 -8.30 -7.62
N VAL A 278 16.51 -8.27 -7.20
CA VAL A 278 15.85 -7.04 -6.72
C VAL A 278 16.49 -6.55 -5.43
N ILE A 279 16.75 -7.44 -4.47
CA ILE A 279 17.45 -7.11 -3.22
C ILE A 279 18.83 -6.53 -3.53
N ALA A 280 19.60 -7.19 -4.41
CA ALA A 280 20.93 -6.73 -4.80
C ALA A 280 20.90 -5.34 -5.44
N ALA A 281 19.99 -5.10 -6.39
CA ALA A 281 19.81 -3.81 -7.05
C ALA A 281 19.39 -2.72 -6.04
N ALA A 282 18.43 -3.02 -5.16
CA ALA A 282 17.93 -2.11 -4.15
C ALA A 282 18.97 -1.76 -3.08
N LYS A 283 19.86 -2.70 -2.76
CA LYS A 283 20.98 -2.47 -1.86
C LYS A 283 22.07 -1.60 -2.49
N ALA A 284 22.35 -1.79 -3.77
CA ALA A 284 23.37 -1.03 -4.47
C ALA A 284 22.94 0.40 -4.84
N ASN A 285 21.65 0.66 -5.01
CA ASN A 285 21.14 1.92 -5.56
C ASN A 285 20.06 2.53 -4.66
N LEU A 286 20.06 3.86 -4.54
CA LEU A 286 19.00 4.59 -3.83
C LEU A 286 17.68 4.57 -4.61
N ASN A 287 17.74 4.71 -5.90
CA ASN A 287 16.61 4.66 -6.82
C ASN A 287 16.80 3.50 -7.81
N PRO A 288 15.72 2.96 -8.39
CA PRO A 288 15.84 1.98 -9.47
C PRO A 288 16.73 2.52 -10.59
N PRO A 289 17.81 1.81 -10.96
CA PRO A 289 18.63 2.22 -12.10
C PRO A 289 17.83 2.14 -13.41
N PRO A 290 18.25 2.86 -14.48
CA PRO A 290 17.47 2.94 -15.73
C PRO A 290 17.21 1.58 -16.41
N ASP A 291 18.09 0.62 -16.18
CA ASP A 291 18.00 -0.75 -16.69
C ASP A 291 17.30 -1.72 -15.73
N PHE A 292 16.89 -1.27 -14.55
CA PHE A 292 16.16 -2.09 -13.60
C PHE A 292 14.79 -2.49 -14.16
N LYS A 293 14.60 -3.79 -14.34
CA LYS A 293 13.35 -4.37 -14.82
C LYS A 293 13.05 -5.66 -14.08
N ILE A 294 11.85 -5.77 -13.59
CA ILE A 294 11.27 -7.04 -13.16
C ILE A 294 10.48 -7.60 -14.36
N LYS A 295 10.75 -8.85 -14.73
CA LYS A 295 9.97 -9.51 -15.78
C LYS A 295 8.53 -9.70 -15.26
N PRO A 296 7.50 -9.25 -15.98
CA PRO A 296 6.12 -9.48 -15.55
C PRO A 296 5.75 -10.96 -15.61
N ALA A 297 4.73 -11.35 -14.85
CA ALA A 297 4.10 -12.65 -15.01
C ALA A 297 3.63 -12.84 -16.47
N PRO A 298 3.72 -14.04 -17.01
CA PRO A 298 3.16 -14.32 -18.33
C PRO A 298 1.68 -13.93 -18.38
N SER A 299 1.29 -13.22 -19.41
CA SER A 299 -0.13 -12.93 -19.63
C SER A 299 -0.91 -14.23 -19.90
N PRO A 300 -2.24 -14.27 -19.70
CA PRO A 300 -3.04 -15.42 -20.12
C PRO A 300 -2.81 -15.81 -21.58
N ALA A 301 -2.61 -14.85 -22.47
CA ALA A 301 -2.30 -15.11 -23.87
C ALA A 301 -0.90 -15.73 -24.06
N ASP A 302 0.11 -15.32 -23.27
CA ASP A 302 1.44 -15.94 -23.31
C ASP A 302 1.40 -17.37 -22.79
N ILE A 303 0.61 -17.64 -21.74
CA ILE A 303 0.39 -18.99 -21.22
C ILE A 303 -0.23 -19.86 -22.30
N VAL A 304 -1.27 -19.38 -22.98
CA VAL A 304 -1.90 -20.10 -24.11
C VAL A 304 -0.88 -20.37 -25.21
N ALA A 305 -0.13 -19.35 -25.63
CA ALA A 305 0.87 -19.52 -26.69
C ALA A 305 1.91 -20.59 -26.33
N ASN A 306 2.34 -20.61 -25.08
CA ASN A 306 3.28 -21.62 -24.59
C ASN A 306 2.66 -23.04 -24.57
N VAL A 307 1.42 -23.19 -24.08
CA VAL A 307 0.70 -24.47 -24.07
C VAL A 307 0.54 -25.00 -25.49
N ILE A 308 0.13 -24.16 -26.45
CA ILE A 308 0.00 -24.54 -27.85
C ILE A 308 1.35 -24.97 -28.45
N ALA A 309 2.43 -24.26 -28.15
CA ALA A 309 3.78 -24.57 -28.65
C ALA A 309 4.37 -25.86 -28.06
N THR A 310 4.02 -26.20 -26.83
CA THR A 310 4.62 -27.33 -26.09
C THR A 310 3.75 -28.59 -26.07
N THR A 311 2.50 -28.53 -26.54
CA THR A 311 1.56 -29.67 -26.59
C THR A 311 1.37 -30.16 -28.03
N PRO A 312 2.03 -31.25 -28.45
CA PRO A 312 1.93 -31.75 -29.84
C PRO A 312 0.52 -32.18 -30.21
N ASP A 313 -0.23 -32.75 -29.29
CA ASP A 313 -1.61 -33.17 -29.46
C ASP A 313 -2.57 -32.45 -28.53
N LEU A 314 -3.18 -31.39 -29.01
CA LEU A 314 -4.13 -30.56 -28.25
C LEU A 314 -5.41 -31.30 -27.84
N SER A 315 -5.69 -32.47 -28.44
CA SER A 315 -6.85 -33.28 -28.07
C SER A 315 -6.72 -33.86 -26.66
N THR A 316 -5.48 -34.04 -26.19
CA THR A 316 -5.14 -34.61 -24.85
C THR A 316 -5.28 -33.64 -23.72
N LEU A 317 -5.42 -32.34 -23.99
CA LEU A 317 -5.59 -31.31 -22.95
C LEU A 317 -6.85 -31.58 -22.10
N ALA A 318 -6.79 -31.27 -20.81
CA ALA A 318 -7.94 -31.30 -19.93
C ALA A 318 -9.05 -30.33 -20.39
N ILE A 319 -10.28 -30.52 -19.94
CA ILE A 319 -11.41 -29.65 -20.30
C ILE A 319 -11.12 -28.21 -19.83
N SER A 320 -10.63 -28.04 -18.62
CA SER A 320 -10.26 -26.74 -18.04
C SER A 320 -9.18 -26.01 -18.86
N ASP A 321 -8.19 -26.74 -19.36
CA ASP A 321 -7.13 -26.13 -20.19
C ASP A 321 -7.68 -25.70 -21.55
N LYS A 322 -8.55 -26.51 -22.15
CA LYS A 322 -9.25 -26.18 -23.39
C LYS A 322 -10.12 -24.93 -23.22
N GLU A 323 -10.87 -24.86 -22.14
CA GLU A 323 -11.69 -23.69 -21.80
C GLU A 323 -10.84 -22.44 -21.62
N PHE A 324 -9.73 -22.54 -20.84
CA PHE A 324 -8.80 -21.44 -20.64
C PHE A 324 -8.24 -20.91 -21.97
N ILE A 325 -7.90 -21.83 -22.91
CA ILE A 325 -7.42 -21.44 -24.24
C ILE A 325 -8.52 -20.77 -25.07
N LEU A 326 -9.76 -21.28 -25.02
CA LEU A 326 -10.90 -20.68 -25.70
C LEU A 326 -11.23 -19.28 -25.17
N ALA A 327 -11.01 -19.04 -23.87
CA ALA A 327 -11.26 -17.76 -23.22
C ALA A 327 -10.15 -16.72 -23.48
N ASN A 328 -8.87 -17.15 -23.51
CA ASN A 328 -7.72 -16.26 -23.41
C ASN A 328 -6.77 -16.32 -24.61
N GLY A 329 -6.95 -17.31 -25.49
CA GLY A 329 -6.12 -17.50 -26.67
C GLY A 329 -6.41 -16.50 -27.78
N LYS A 330 -5.43 -16.32 -28.66
CA LYS A 330 -5.70 -15.64 -29.94
C LYS A 330 -6.70 -16.46 -30.76
N PRO A 331 -7.46 -15.83 -31.67
CA PRO A 331 -8.46 -16.53 -32.46
C PRO A 331 -7.92 -17.78 -33.17
N GLU A 332 -6.69 -17.72 -33.68
CA GLU A 332 -6.04 -18.86 -34.36
C GLU A 332 -5.70 -20.02 -33.39
N ASP A 333 -5.34 -19.74 -32.15
CA ASP A 333 -5.01 -20.76 -31.16
C ASP A 333 -6.29 -21.38 -30.56
N ALA A 334 -7.28 -20.55 -30.29
CA ALA A 334 -8.61 -21.02 -29.90
C ALA A 334 -9.25 -21.93 -30.99
N ALA A 335 -9.13 -21.57 -32.26
CA ALA A 335 -9.61 -22.39 -33.38
C ALA A 335 -8.94 -23.77 -33.40
N LYS A 336 -7.61 -23.85 -33.25
CA LYS A 336 -6.90 -25.15 -33.18
C LYS A 336 -7.46 -26.07 -32.10
N VAL A 337 -7.70 -25.54 -30.89
CA VAL A 337 -8.26 -26.32 -29.80
C VAL A 337 -9.73 -26.68 -30.09
N TRP A 338 -10.51 -25.73 -30.57
CA TRP A 338 -11.92 -25.96 -30.91
C TRP A 338 -12.09 -27.09 -31.94
N ASP A 339 -11.27 -27.13 -32.97
CA ASP A 339 -11.29 -28.16 -33.99
C ASP A 339 -11.01 -29.56 -33.44
N THR A 340 -10.30 -29.67 -32.29
CA THR A 340 -10.07 -30.97 -31.64
C THR A 340 -11.29 -31.50 -30.91
N ILE A 341 -12.25 -30.66 -30.55
CA ILE A 341 -13.41 -31.05 -29.71
C ILE A 341 -14.77 -30.88 -30.40
N LYS A 342 -14.91 -29.97 -31.34
CA LYS A 342 -16.16 -29.70 -32.07
C LYS A 342 -16.80 -31.01 -32.60
N GLY A 343 -18.08 -31.21 -32.30
CA GLY A 343 -18.84 -32.38 -32.71
C GLY A 343 -18.48 -33.65 -31.95
N LYS A 344 -17.58 -33.62 -30.96
CA LYS A 344 -17.28 -34.76 -30.09
C LYS A 344 -18.15 -34.75 -28.84
N SER A 345 -18.64 -35.94 -28.46
CA SER A 345 -19.36 -36.12 -27.23
C SER A 345 -18.42 -36.33 -26.07
N VAL A 346 -18.78 -35.78 -24.91
CA VAL A 346 -18.00 -35.89 -23.68
C VAL A 346 -18.92 -36.09 -22.47
N GLN A 347 -18.39 -36.72 -21.43
CA GLN A 347 -19.01 -36.75 -20.10
C GLN A 347 -18.27 -35.77 -19.18
N ILE A 348 -19.03 -34.86 -18.55
CA ILE A 348 -18.54 -33.85 -17.61
C ILE A 348 -19.07 -34.21 -16.23
N PRO A 349 -18.22 -34.70 -15.30
CA PRO A 349 -18.61 -34.99 -13.95
C PRO A 349 -18.70 -33.74 -13.08
N ASP A 350 -19.46 -33.82 -12.00
CA ASP A 350 -19.50 -32.82 -10.90
C ASP A 350 -19.79 -31.37 -11.32
N ALA A 351 -20.44 -31.15 -12.48
CA ALA A 351 -20.83 -29.83 -12.95
C ALA A 351 -21.84 -29.19 -11.96
N LEU A 352 -21.56 -27.98 -11.49
CA LEU A 352 -22.43 -27.24 -10.57
C LEU A 352 -23.56 -26.56 -11.34
N VAL A 353 -24.80 -26.88 -11.01
CA VAL A 353 -25.98 -26.28 -11.66
C VAL A 353 -26.16 -24.83 -11.22
N ILE A 354 -26.15 -23.93 -12.17
CA ILE A 354 -26.36 -22.47 -11.97
C ILE A 354 -27.78 -22.06 -12.38
N GLU A 355 -28.23 -22.53 -13.55
CA GLU A 355 -29.60 -22.30 -14.03
C GLU A 355 -30.14 -23.62 -14.59
N SER A 356 -31.41 -23.90 -14.34
CA SER A 356 -32.07 -25.13 -14.79
C SER A 356 -33.41 -24.84 -15.42
N SER A 357 -33.65 -25.41 -16.61
CA SER A 357 -34.94 -25.49 -17.27
C SER A 357 -35.09 -26.86 -17.95
N PRO A 358 -36.28 -27.23 -18.42
CA PRO A 358 -36.48 -28.53 -19.07
C PRO A 358 -35.65 -28.73 -20.35
N THR A 359 -35.27 -27.65 -21.05
CA THR A 359 -34.58 -27.70 -22.33
C THR A 359 -33.16 -27.15 -22.29
N VAL A 360 -32.81 -26.38 -21.28
CA VAL A 360 -31.50 -25.73 -21.13
C VAL A 360 -31.00 -25.83 -19.70
N LEU A 361 -29.79 -26.30 -19.53
CA LEU A 361 -29.09 -26.35 -18.26
C LEU A 361 -27.81 -25.53 -18.38
N LYS A 362 -27.62 -24.53 -17.50
CA LYS A 362 -26.35 -23.82 -17.40
C LYS A 362 -25.60 -24.27 -16.16
N VAL A 363 -24.34 -24.63 -16.32
CA VAL A 363 -23.52 -25.19 -15.25
C VAL A 363 -22.15 -24.52 -15.21
N ALA A 364 -21.55 -24.53 -14.02
CA ALA A 364 -20.17 -24.18 -13.80
C ALA A 364 -19.32 -25.46 -13.76
N VAL A 365 -18.26 -25.49 -14.57
CA VAL A 365 -17.37 -26.65 -14.76
C VAL A 365 -15.95 -26.33 -14.32
N SER A 366 -15.39 -25.18 -14.71
CA SER A 366 -14.06 -24.76 -14.29
C SER A 366 -14.07 -24.34 -12.81
N ASP A 367 -12.91 -24.45 -12.16
CA ASP A 367 -12.76 -24.06 -10.74
C ASP A 367 -13.17 -22.60 -10.50
N ASP A 368 -12.79 -21.69 -11.40
CA ASP A 368 -13.15 -20.27 -11.32
C ASP A 368 -14.65 -20.05 -11.48
N ALA A 369 -15.30 -20.77 -12.39
CA ALA A 369 -16.75 -20.73 -12.60
C ALA A 369 -17.50 -21.27 -11.39
N VAL A 370 -17.05 -22.38 -10.81
CA VAL A 370 -17.61 -22.97 -9.58
C VAL A 370 -17.45 -22.02 -8.39
N GLN A 371 -16.28 -21.38 -8.22
CA GLN A 371 -16.02 -20.47 -7.14
C GLN A 371 -16.84 -19.18 -7.25
N SER A 372 -16.96 -18.63 -8.47
CA SER A 372 -17.74 -17.42 -8.75
C SER A 372 -19.23 -17.66 -8.87
N LYS A 373 -19.65 -18.94 -8.94
CA LYS A 373 -21.03 -19.37 -9.23
C LYS A 373 -21.56 -18.78 -10.54
N THR A 374 -20.71 -18.72 -11.55
CA THR A 374 -21.03 -18.26 -12.92
C THR A 374 -21.00 -19.44 -13.84
N ALA A 375 -21.94 -19.54 -14.78
CA ALA A 375 -21.94 -20.64 -15.75
C ALA A 375 -20.87 -20.38 -16.83
N ASP A 376 -20.14 -21.44 -17.21
CA ASP A 376 -19.20 -21.51 -18.32
C ASP A 376 -19.62 -22.51 -19.39
N PHE A 377 -20.60 -23.37 -19.07
CA PHE A 377 -21.24 -24.29 -20.00
C PHE A 377 -22.75 -24.12 -20.05
N THR A 378 -23.31 -24.21 -21.28
CA THR A 378 -24.74 -24.30 -21.54
C THR A 378 -25.02 -25.63 -22.24
N PHE A 379 -25.90 -26.46 -21.67
CA PHE A 379 -26.36 -27.69 -22.28
C PHE A 379 -27.76 -27.50 -22.87
N ASN A 380 -27.92 -27.68 -24.18
CA ASN A 380 -29.21 -27.89 -24.82
C ASN A 380 -29.60 -29.35 -24.56
N MET A 381 -30.60 -29.57 -23.72
CA MET A 381 -30.99 -30.91 -23.26
C MET A 381 -31.73 -31.65 -24.35
N ALA A 382 -31.38 -32.92 -24.56
CA ALA A 382 -32.14 -33.78 -25.44
C ALA A 382 -33.55 -34.05 -24.83
N PRO A 383 -34.61 -34.08 -25.67
CA PRO A 383 -35.93 -34.38 -25.16
C PRO A 383 -36.00 -35.80 -24.58
N LEU A 384 -36.65 -35.92 -23.42
CA LEU A 384 -36.90 -37.24 -22.84
C LEU A 384 -37.98 -38.01 -23.63
N ASP A 385 -37.77 -39.30 -23.80
CA ASP A 385 -38.80 -40.17 -24.43
C ASP A 385 -40.06 -40.20 -23.55
N GLU A 386 -41.19 -39.81 -24.13
CA GLU A 386 -42.49 -39.79 -23.40
C GLU A 386 -43.10 -41.17 -23.20
N GLY A 387 -42.63 -42.16 -23.99
CA GLY A 387 -43.15 -43.52 -23.94
C GLY A 387 -44.50 -43.68 -24.69
N LYS A 388 -44.74 -44.85 -25.26
CA LYS A 388 -45.93 -45.15 -26.05
C LYS A 388 -47.00 -45.94 -25.29
N THR A 389 -46.63 -46.60 -24.20
CA THR A 389 -47.56 -47.39 -23.37
C THR A 389 -47.70 -46.76 -21.99
N PRO A 390 -48.80 -47.05 -21.26
CA PRO A 390 -49.00 -46.52 -19.90
C PRO A 390 -47.84 -46.82 -18.94
N ALA A 391 -47.22 -47.99 -19.06
CA ALA A 391 -46.05 -48.35 -18.25
C ALA A 391 -44.81 -47.55 -18.63
N GLN A 392 -44.58 -47.32 -19.95
CA GLN A 392 -43.48 -46.47 -20.46
C GLN A 392 -43.70 -45.00 -20.08
N GLN A 393 -44.92 -44.49 -20.13
CA GLN A 393 -45.26 -43.12 -19.72
C GLN A 393 -45.06 -42.93 -18.19
N ALA A 394 -45.40 -43.90 -17.38
CA ALA A 394 -45.10 -43.86 -15.94
C ALA A 394 -43.58 -43.85 -15.67
N ALA A 395 -42.83 -44.66 -16.41
CA ALA A 395 -41.36 -44.68 -16.30
C ALA A 395 -40.72 -43.33 -16.80
N ALA A 396 -41.19 -42.75 -17.90
CA ALA A 396 -40.76 -41.48 -18.40
C ALA A 396 -41.03 -40.33 -17.43
N LYS A 397 -42.22 -40.30 -16.83
CA LYS A 397 -42.58 -39.32 -15.79
C LYS A 397 -41.67 -39.41 -14.55
N LYS A 398 -41.33 -40.63 -14.14
CA LYS A 398 -40.41 -40.86 -13.04
C LYS A 398 -38.99 -40.39 -13.42
N LEU A 399 -38.51 -40.71 -14.62
CA LEU A 399 -37.22 -40.27 -15.12
C LEU A 399 -37.15 -38.76 -15.16
N ALA A 400 -38.15 -38.07 -15.66
CA ALA A 400 -38.21 -36.60 -15.69
C ALA A 400 -38.16 -36.02 -14.27
N ALA A 401 -38.81 -36.60 -13.29
CA ALA A 401 -38.72 -36.17 -11.89
C ALA A 401 -37.33 -36.39 -11.31
N ASP A 402 -36.73 -37.56 -11.57
CA ASP A 402 -35.36 -37.88 -11.11
C ASP A 402 -34.32 -36.90 -11.75
N VAL A 403 -34.46 -36.58 -13.04
CA VAL A 403 -33.64 -35.60 -13.75
C VAL A 403 -33.82 -34.19 -13.14
N ALA A 404 -35.08 -33.76 -12.95
CA ALA A 404 -35.35 -32.43 -12.36
C ALA A 404 -34.78 -32.30 -10.94
N ALA A 405 -34.82 -33.35 -10.14
CA ALA A 405 -34.21 -33.36 -8.82
C ALA A 405 -32.69 -33.29 -8.89
N ALA A 406 -32.07 -34.02 -9.83
CA ALA A 406 -30.62 -34.01 -10.00
C ALA A 406 -30.10 -32.68 -10.57
N THR A 407 -30.91 -31.94 -11.32
CA THR A 407 -30.56 -30.66 -11.96
C THR A 407 -31.06 -29.42 -11.20
N ALA A 408 -31.49 -29.57 -9.96
CA ALA A 408 -31.84 -28.42 -9.13
C ALA A 408 -30.63 -27.48 -8.94
N VAL A 409 -30.89 -26.18 -8.94
CA VAL A 409 -29.84 -25.15 -8.76
C VAL A 409 -29.01 -25.39 -7.50
N GLY A 410 -27.70 -25.35 -7.61
CA GLY A 410 -26.75 -25.63 -6.54
C GLY A 410 -26.38 -27.11 -6.37
N GLN A 411 -27.01 -28.04 -7.12
CA GLN A 411 -26.61 -29.45 -7.13
C GLN A 411 -25.41 -29.68 -8.06
N LYS A 412 -24.59 -30.69 -7.73
CA LYS A 412 -23.58 -31.24 -8.63
C LYS A 412 -24.15 -32.37 -9.45
N VAL A 413 -23.96 -32.33 -10.76
CA VAL A 413 -24.54 -33.31 -11.68
C VAL A 413 -23.48 -33.76 -12.69
N THR A 414 -23.55 -35.03 -13.09
CA THR A 414 -22.77 -35.54 -14.22
C THR A 414 -23.62 -35.43 -15.50
N LEU A 415 -23.06 -34.76 -16.50
CA LEU A 415 -23.73 -34.51 -17.79
C LEU A 415 -22.95 -35.14 -18.94
N THR A 416 -23.68 -35.57 -19.96
CA THR A 416 -23.10 -35.85 -21.28
C THR A 416 -23.63 -34.84 -22.29
N GLY A 417 -22.85 -34.54 -23.33
CA GLY A 417 -23.25 -33.66 -24.42
C GLY A 417 -22.20 -33.60 -25.50
N THR A 418 -22.56 -33.00 -26.63
CA THR A 418 -21.69 -32.82 -27.82
C THR A 418 -21.30 -31.36 -27.94
N TYR A 419 -20.03 -31.05 -28.14
CA TYR A 419 -19.54 -29.69 -28.35
C TYR A 419 -20.14 -29.07 -29.61
N ALA A 420 -20.96 -28.02 -29.49
CA ALA A 420 -21.69 -27.40 -30.60
C ALA A 420 -21.08 -26.02 -30.96
N SER A 421 -20.87 -25.14 -30.02
CA SER A 421 -20.31 -23.81 -30.23
C SER A 421 -19.69 -23.24 -28.96
N TYR A 422 -18.97 -22.11 -29.06
CA TYR A 422 -18.52 -21.34 -27.90
C TYR A 422 -18.52 -19.85 -28.19
N THR A 423 -18.55 -19.03 -27.12
CA THR A 423 -18.26 -17.60 -27.12
C THR A 423 -17.03 -17.38 -26.28
N PRO A 424 -16.07 -16.48 -26.64
CA PRO A 424 -14.83 -16.31 -25.90
C PRO A 424 -14.91 -15.34 -24.72
N SER A 425 -15.85 -14.38 -24.71
CA SER A 425 -15.89 -13.34 -23.67
C SER A 425 -17.31 -12.87 -23.37
N PRO A 426 -17.88 -13.22 -22.22
CA PRO A 426 -17.40 -14.26 -21.31
C PRO A 426 -17.36 -15.61 -22.00
N VAL A 427 -16.44 -16.47 -21.56
CA VAL A 427 -16.39 -17.82 -22.12
C VAL A 427 -17.68 -18.57 -21.81
N MET A 428 -18.28 -19.16 -22.84
CA MET A 428 -19.46 -19.98 -22.70
C MET A 428 -19.42 -21.08 -23.77
N ILE A 429 -19.29 -22.32 -23.33
CA ILE A 429 -19.31 -23.49 -24.20
C ILE A 429 -20.73 -24.02 -24.30
N THR A 430 -21.24 -24.13 -25.51
CA THR A 430 -22.59 -24.67 -25.77
C THR A 430 -22.50 -26.12 -26.23
N MET A 431 -23.23 -26.98 -25.52
CA MET A 431 -23.34 -28.42 -25.75
C MET A 431 -24.71 -28.73 -26.34
N SER A 432 -24.76 -29.57 -27.38
CA SER A 432 -25.99 -30.21 -27.89
C SER A 432 -26.17 -31.60 -27.26
N ASP A 433 -27.35 -32.14 -27.43
CA ASP A 433 -27.70 -33.49 -27.00
C ASP A 433 -27.44 -33.78 -25.51
N GLY A 434 -27.66 -32.75 -24.67
CA GLY A 434 -27.40 -32.78 -23.25
C GLY A 434 -28.26 -33.88 -22.55
N ALA A 435 -27.59 -34.71 -21.73
CA ALA A 435 -28.30 -35.72 -20.93
C ALA A 435 -27.69 -35.84 -19.53
N VAL A 436 -28.54 -36.12 -18.55
CA VAL A 436 -28.12 -36.33 -17.16
C VAL A 436 -27.75 -37.79 -16.95
N VAL A 437 -26.55 -38.02 -16.40
CA VAL A 437 -26.11 -39.33 -15.98
C VAL A 437 -26.56 -39.56 -14.53
N LEU A 438 -27.69 -40.25 -14.35
CA LEU A 438 -28.18 -40.58 -13.02
C LEU A 438 -27.37 -41.74 -12.41
N ALA A 439 -26.96 -41.56 -11.14
CA ALA A 439 -26.29 -42.63 -10.42
C ALA A 439 -27.22 -43.86 -10.27
N LYS A 440 -26.75 -45.06 -10.66
CA LYS A 440 -27.50 -46.31 -10.39
C LYS A 440 -27.69 -46.43 -8.91
N LYS A 441 -28.98 -46.46 -8.43
CA LYS A 441 -29.27 -46.77 -7.04
C LYS A 441 -28.62 -48.12 -6.70
N ALA A 442 -27.76 -48.14 -5.69
CA ALA A 442 -27.21 -49.40 -5.18
C ALA A 442 -28.38 -50.33 -4.79
N ALA A 443 -28.33 -51.56 -5.29
CA ALA A 443 -29.30 -52.56 -4.90
C ALA A 443 -29.31 -52.71 -3.36
N PRO A 444 -30.49 -52.81 -2.70
CA PRO A 444 -30.54 -52.97 -1.27
C PRO A 444 -29.76 -54.21 -0.88
N LYS A 445 -28.79 -54.08 0.06
CA LYS A 445 -28.11 -55.24 0.64
C LYS A 445 -29.16 -56.23 1.14
N PRO A 446 -29.05 -57.54 0.77
CA PRO A 446 -29.97 -58.54 1.33
C PRO A 446 -29.84 -58.52 2.84
N THR A 447 -30.97 -58.32 3.51
CA THR A 447 -31.08 -58.46 4.94
C THR A 447 -30.71 -59.89 5.31
N ALA A 448 -29.63 -60.02 6.09
CA ALA A 448 -29.24 -61.33 6.64
C ALA A 448 -30.39 -61.87 7.52
N THR A 449 -30.99 -62.92 7.06
CA THR A 449 -31.95 -63.72 7.86
C THR A 449 -31.22 -64.37 9.03
N HIS A 450 -31.51 -63.92 10.24
CA HIS A 450 -31.05 -64.56 11.46
C HIS A 450 -31.70 -65.95 11.55
N HIS A 451 -30.91 -67.01 11.36
CA HIS A 451 -31.27 -68.33 11.83
C HIS A 451 -30.99 -68.43 13.34
N PRO A 452 -32.00 -68.85 14.18
CA PRO A 452 -31.71 -69.09 15.59
C PRO A 452 -30.86 -70.35 15.73
N ALA A 453 -29.80 -70.28 16.55
CA ALA A 453 -29.00 -71.44 16.92
C ALA A 453 -29.73 -72.45 17.75
N PRO A 454 -29.58 -73.80 17.55
CA PRO A 454 -30.21 -74.82 18.40
C PRO A 454 -29.48 -74.90 19.75
N HIS A 455 -30.30 -74.93 20.79
CA HIS A 455 -29.85 -75.21 22.14
C HIS A 455 -29.33 -76.68 22.25
N LYS A 456 -28.13 -76.81 22.81
CA LYS A 456 -27.71 -77.90 23.65
C LYS A 456 -26.89 -77.40 24.81
#